data_5da050d0533cf6b095319d89c2fb44b2
#
_entry.id   5da050d0533cf6b095319d89c2fb44b2
#
_cell.length_a   1.000
_cell.length_b   1.000
_cell.length_c   1.000
_cell.angle_alpha   90.00
_cell.angle_beta   90.00
_cell.angle_gamma   90.00
#
_symmetry.space_group_name_H-M   'P 1'
#
loop_
_entity.id
_entity.type
_entity.pdbx_description
1 polymer ?
#
loop_
_entity_poly.entity_id
_entity_poly.type
_entity_poly.pdbx_seq_one_letter_code
_entity_poly.pdbx_strand_id
1 'polypeptide(L)'
;GDRIFVSKYTYGYSKHSFPFSPPILNKRIFYSEPKYGDLIVFKTPSDNRTDFIKRLIGLSGDEIQIKDGDLYINKEKIDKEKFTDNFEIKCGGESTDVISYNEVLPNKIKHTVVYNTIGSMVNSDTYIVPKDHYFFLGDNRDCSRDSRFLSSVGYVHKDNLVGKAQLIFFSNDTSKGSVLKIWNWKNSFRFKRLFKKLR
;
A
#
# COMPACT_ATOMS: atom_id res chain seq x y z
N GLY A 1 -1.24 -13.99 -5.45
CA GLY A 1 -1.51 -15.24 -4.74
C GLY A 1 -1.26 -15.18 -3.23
N ASP A 2 -0.89 -14.00 -2.66
CA ASP A 2 -0.83 -13.82 -1.20
C ASP A 2 -2.22 -13.52 -0.64
N ARG A 3 -2.57 -14.14 0.48
CA ARG A 3 -3.75 -13.79 1.28
C ARG A 3 -3.26 -13.20 2.59
N ILE A 4 -3.79 -12.03 2.93
CA ILE A 4 -3.34 -11.24 4.08
C ILE A 4 -4.38 -11.23 5.19
N PHE A 5 -3.91 -11.20 6.43
CA PHE A 5 -4.74 -10.93 7.58
C PHE A 5 -4.84 -9.43 7.81
N VAL A 6 -6.07 -8.92 7.88
CA VAL A 6 -6.38 -7.50 8.06
C VAL A 6 -7.11 -7.28 9.39
N SER A 7 -6.51 -6.48 10.25
CA SER A 7 -7.14 -6.08 11.51
C SER A 7 -8.09 -4.91 11.27
N LYS A 8 -9.39 -5.18 11.25
CA LYS A 8 -10.42 -4.17 10.96
C LYS A 8 -10.73 -3.24 12.13
N TYR A 9 -10.31 -3.59 13.34
CA TYR A 9 -10.54 -2.79 14.57
C TYR A 9 -9.43 -1.79 14.85
N THR A 10 -8.26 -1.89 14.19
CA THR A 10 -7.07 -1.08 14.49
C THR A 10 -7.33 0.42 14.41
N TYR A 11 -8.16 0.86 13.49
CA TYR A 11 -8.50 2.28 13.31
C TYR A 11 -9.94 2.60 13.74
N GLY A 12 -10.54 1.78 14.62
CA GLY A 12 -11.94 1.88 15.01
C GLY A 12 -12.89 1.26 13.98
N TYR A 13 -14.18 1.38 14.21
CA TYR A 13 -15.20 0.72 13.42
C TYR A 13 -15.91 1.69 12.48
N SER A 14 -16.00 1.35 11.21
CA SER A 14 -16.83 2.01 10.20
C SER A 14 -17.77 0.99 9.55
N LYS A 15 -18.63 1.42 8.64
CA LYS A 15 -19.48 0.51 7.85
C LYS A 15 -18.64 -0.59 7.17
N HIS A 16 -17.41 -0.31 6.76
CA HIS A 16 -16.51 -1.26 6.09
C HIS A 16 -15.87 -2.30 7.04
N SER A 17 -16.05 -2.16 8.35
CA SER A 17 -15.61 -3.17 9.32
C SER A 17 -16.50 -4.42 9.30
N PHE A 18 -17.72 -4.31 8.77
CA PHE A 18 -18.68 -5.39 8.68
C PHE A 18 -18.76 -6.00 7.27
N PRO A 19 -19.16 -7.29 7.13
CA PRO A 19 -19.42 -7.89 5.83
C PRO A 19 -20.47 -7.07 5.07
N PHE A 20 -20.25 -6.94 3.75
CA PHE A 20 -21.13 -6.21 2.82
C PHE A 20 -21.28 -4.70 3.10
N SER A 21 -20.53 -4.13 4.04
CA SER A 21 -20.53 -2.70 4.37
C SER A 21 -21.94 -2.11 4.60
N PRO A 22 -22.76 -2.70 5.49
CA PRO A 22 -24.11 -2.22 5.72
C PRO A 22 -24.09 -0.79 6.26
N PRO A 23 -25.09 0.07 5.93
CA PRO A 23 -25.13 1.48 6.34
C PRO A 23 -25.57 1.65 7.81
N ILE A 24 -25.06 0.80 8.72
CA ILE A 24 -25.39 0.82 10.16
C ILE A 24 -24.65 1.96 10.86
N LEU A 25 -23.42 2.27 10.41
CA LEU A 25 -22.59 3.33 10.97
C LEU A 25 -22.42 4.46 9.94
N ASN A 26 -22.94 5.64 10.25
CA ASN A 26 -22.79 6.83 9.42
C ASN A 26 -21.40 7.47 9.57
N LYS A 27 -20.72 7.23 10.69
CA LYS A 27 -19.38 7.73 10.99
C LYS A 27 -18.55 6.64 11.67
N ARG A 28 -17.23 6.79 11.61
CA ARG A 28 -16.31 5.91 12.34
C ARG A 28 -16.41 6.15 13.84
N ILE A 29 -16.49 5.07 14.63
CA ILE A 29 -16.49 5.09 16.09
C ILE A 29 -15.19 4.52 16.65
N PHE A 30 -14.78 4.96 17.84
CA PHE A 30 -13.51 4.57 18.49
C PHE A 30 -12.31 4.75 17.56
N TYR A 31 -12.28 5.90 16.87
CA TYR A 31 -11.23 6.19 15.91
C TYR A 31 -9.85 6.26 16.56
N SER A 32 -8.90 5.55 15.96
CA SER A 32 -7.46 5.65 16.23
C SER A 32 -6.74 6.04 14.97
N GLU A 33 -5.90 7.06 15.05
CA GLU A 33 -5.21 7.60 13.90
C GLU A 33 -4.14 6.62 13.38
N PRO A 34 -4.10 6.36 12.07
CA PRO A 34 -3.04 5.57 11.46
C PRO A 34 -1.71 6.32 11.48
N LYS A 35 -0.61 5.57 11.36
CA LYS A 35 0.76 6.12 11.43
C LYS A 35 1.48 5.95 10.11
N TYR A 36 2.44 6.84 9.83
CA TYR A 36 3.34 6.68 8.69
C TYR A 36 3.85 5.24 8.58
N GLY A 37 3.86 4.71 7.38
CA GLY A 37 4.35 3.37 7.08
C GLY A 37 3.35 2.24 7.31
N ASP A 38 2.18 2.50 7.90
CA ASP A 38 1.14 1.49 8.03
C ASP A 38 0.68 1.00 6.63
N LEU A 39 0.68 -0.31 6.44
CA LEU A 39 0.05 -0.92 5.26
C LEU A 39 -1.45 -1.05 5.53
N ILE A 40 -2.24 -0.29 4.78
CA ILE A 40 -3.66 -0.13 5.04
C ILE A 40 -4.48 -0.66 3.85
N VAL A 41 -5.50 -1.43 4.18
CA VAL A 41 -6.57 -1.78 3.24
C VAL A 41 -7.64 -0.71 3.35
N PHE A 42 -8.04 -0.16 2.21
CA PHE A 42 -9.08 0.86 2.12
C PHE A 42 -9.94 0.67 0.87
N LYS A 43 -11.15 1.20 0.92
CA LYS A 43 -12.03 1.31 -0.26
C LYS A 43 -11.62 2.51 -1.10
N THR A 44 -11.46 2.30 -2.42
CA THR A 44 -11.12 3.41 -3.32
C THR A 44 -12.21 4.49 -3.28
N PRO A 45 -11.82 5.77 -3.19
CA PRO A 45 -12.80 6.86 -3.19
C PRO A 45 -13.65 6.93 -4.46
N SER A 46 -13.12 6.48 -5.60
CA SER A 46 -13.79 6.56 -6.90
C SER A 46 -15.04 5.70 -7.00
N ASP A 47 -15.07 4.52 -6.35
CA ASP A 47 -16.20 3.58 -6.45
C ASP A 47 -16.73 3.10 -5.10
N ASN A 48 -16.01 3.34 -4.01
CA ASN A 48 -16.29 2.85 -2.64
C ASN A 48 -16.51 1.33 -2.53
N ARG A 49 -16.01 0.57 -3.49
CA ARG A 49 -16.18 -0.89 -3.58
C ARG A 49 -14.87 -1.64 -3.66
N THR A 50 -13.94 -1.18 -4.49
CA THR A 50 -12.67 -1.84 -4.73
C THR A 50 -11.73 -1.69 -3.53
N ASP A 51 -11.20 -2.80 -3.04
CA ASP A 51 -10.20 -2.79 -1.97
C ASP A 51 -8.80 -2.61 -2.55
N PHE A 52 -8.10 -1.61 -2.05
CA PHE A 52 -6.68 -1.43 -2.29
C PHE A 52 -5.89 -1.62 -1.00
N ILE A 53 -4.66 -2.10 -1.14
CA ILE A 53 -3.66 -2.11 -0.08
C ILE A 53 -2.49 -1.23 -0.50
N LYS A 54 -2.19 -0.23 0.32
CA LYS A 54 -1.08 0.70 0.08
C LYS A 54 -0.45 1.12 1.40
N ARG A 55 0.74 1.71 1.29
CA ARG A 55 1.45 2.27 2.44
C ARG A 55 1.06 3.72 2.69
N LEU A 56 0.80 4.03 3.95
CA LEU A 56 0.49 5.39 4.37
C LEU A 56 1.76 6.24 4.38
N ILE A 57 1.75 7.29 3.56
CA ILE A 57 2.87 8.21 3.37
C ILE A 57 2.55 9.63 3.85
N GLY A 58 1.30 10.06 3.76
CA GLY A 58 0.89 11.40 4.19
C GLY A 58 -0.32 11.38 5.10
N LEU A 59 -0.23 12.12 6.20
CA LEU A 59 -1.30 12.38 7.16
C LEU A 59 -2.04 13.67 6.79
N SER A 60 -3.18 13.92 7.44
CA SER A 60 -3.93 15.18 7.26
C SER A 60 -3.04 16.40 7.49
N GLY A 61 -3.00 17.31 6.51
CA GLY A 61 -2.19 18.52 6.53
C GLY A 61 -0.79 18.40 5.95
N ASP A 62 -0.31 17.18 5.68
CA ASP A 62 1.01 16.99 5.08
C ASP A 62 1.08 17.49 3.63
N GLU A 63 2.25 17.97 3.27
CA GLU A 63 2.66 18.32 1.92
C GLU A 63 3.53 17.18 1.37
N ILE A 64 3.10 16.53 0.29
CA ILE A 64 3.80 15.41 -0.35
C ILE A 64 4.25 15.81 -1.73
N GLN A 65 5.49 15.56 -2.08
CA GLN A 65 6.03 15.84 -3.41
C GLN A 65 7.09 14.80 -3.79
N ILE A 66 7.16 14.44 -5.07
CA ILE A 66 8.31 13.77 -5.65
C ILE A 66 9.10 14.85 -6.39
N LYS A 67 10.38 14.98 -6.07
CA LYS A 67 11.30 15.91 -6.69
C LYS A 67 12.63 15.23 -6.96
N ASP A 68 13.11 15.29 -8.21
CA ASP A 68 14.34 14.65 -8.68
C ASP A 68 14.39 13.14 -8.34
N GLY A 69 13.21 12.47 -8.39
CA GLY A 69 13.04 11.05 -8.09
C GLY A 69 13.06 10.71 -6.59
N ASP A 70 13.12 11.69 -5.71
CA ASP A 70 13.08 11.53 -4.26
C ASP A 70 11.74 11.97 -3.68
N LEU A 71 11.28 11.26 -2.65
CA LEU A 71 10.08 11.60 -1.91
C LEU A 71 10.37 12.69 -0.88
N TYR A 72 9.53 13.71 -0.85
CA TYR A 72 9.53 14.76 0.17
C TYR A 72 8.22 14.74 0.95
N ILE A 73 8.32 14.87 2.26
CA ILE A 73 7.18 15.05 3.18
C ILE A 73 7.43 16.32 3.97
N ASN A 74 6.51 17.30 3.88
CA ASN A 74 6.63 18.61 4.53
C ASN A 74 7.95 19.33 4.18
N LYS A 75 8.35 19.23 2.90
CA LYS A 75 9.62 19.79 2.36
C LYS A 75 10.89 19.09 2.84
N GLU A 76 10.78 18.10 3.70
CA GLU A 76 11.91 17.27 4.15
C GLU A 76 12.08 16.09 3.23
N LYS A 77 13.30 15.90 2.72
CA LYS A 77 13.65 14.75 1.88
C LYS A 77 13.63 13.49 2.71
N ILE A 78 12.99 12.45 2.19
CA ILE A 78 13.00 11.12 2.78
C ILE A 78 14.29 10.41 2.41
N ASP A 79 15.03 9.94 3.43
CA ASP A 79 16.25 9.18 3.23
C ASP A 79 15.98 7.92 2.43
N LYS A 80 16.73 7.74 1.36
CA LYS A 80 16.64 6.61 0.44
C LYS A 80 18.00 6.00 0.18
N GLU A 81 18.21 4.76 0.58
CA GLU A 81 19.44 4.01 0.41
C GLU A 81 19.22 2.82 -0.52
N LYS A 82 20.11 2.64 -1.49
CA LYS A 82 20.03 1.50 -2.42
C LYS A 82 20.17 0.19 -1.65
N PHE A 83 19.22 -0.74 -1.85
CA PHE A 83 19.17 -2.01 -1.13
C PHE A 83 19.67 -3.18 -1.98
N THR A 84 19.24 -3.28 -3.24
CA THR A 84 19.71 -4.32 -4.17
C THR A 84 19.99 -3.72 -5.54
N ASP A 85 20.77 -4.47 -6.33
CA ASP A 85 20.95 -4.17 -7.75
C ASP A 85 19.70 -4.50 -8.57
N ASN A 86 19.79 -4.25 -9.86
CA ASN A 86 18.70 -4.46 -10.80
C ASN A 86 18.21 -5.91 -10.78
N PHE A 87 16.90 -6.08 -10.79
CA PHE A 87 16.22 -7.37 -10.95
C PHE A 87 14.91 -7.18 -11.71
N GLU A 88 14.37 -8.26 -12.25
CA GLU A 88 13.11 -8.21 -12.99
C GLU A 88 11.91 -8.47 -12.10
N ILE A 89 10.85 -7.70 -12.35
CA ILE A 89 9.51 -7.97 -11.81
C ILE A 89 8.48 -7.93 -12.93
N LYS A 90 7.31 -8.52 -12.68
CA LYS A 90 6.16 -8.39 -13.59
C LYS A 90 5.27 -7.23 -13.18
N CYS A 91 5.08 -6.29 -14.10
CA CYS A 91 4.18 -5.16 -13.96
C CYS A 91 3.15 -5.19 -15.08
N GLY A 92 1.86 -5.36 -14.75
CA GLY A 92 0.80 -5.44 -15.76
C GLY A 92 0.90 -6.64 -16.72
N GLY A 93 1.74 -7.64 -16.40
CA GLY A 93 2.01 -8.81 -17.26
C GLY A 93 3.33 -8.73 -18.02
N GLU A 94 3.94 -7.56 -18.11
CA GLU A 94 5.25 -7.34 -18.75
C GLU A 94 6.38 -7.43 -17.74
N SER A 95 7.55 -7.92 -18.16
CA SER A 95 8.76 -7.94 -17.36
C SER A 95 9.42 -6.56 -17.38
N THR A 96 9.79 -6.06 -16.24
CA THR A 96 10.38 -4.73 -16.08
C THR A 96 11.58 -4.81 -15.14
N ASP A 97 12.68 -4.20 -15.53
CA ASP A 97 13.86 -4.07 -14.70
C ASP A 97 13.66 -2.99 -13.63
N VAL A 98 13.92 -3.36 -12.39
CA VAL A 98 13.74 -2.46 -11.24
C VAL A 98 14.97 -2.45 -10.33
N ILE A 99 15.09 -1.37 -9.56
CA ILE A 99 16.05 -1.21 -8.47
C ILE A 99 15.26 -1.07 -7.17
N SER A 100 15.72 -1.69 -6.09
CA SER A 100 15.12 -1.51 -4.78
C SER A 100 15.93 -0.57 -3.89
N TYR A 101 15.19 0.18 -3.08
CA TYR A 101 15.73 1.09 -2.08
C TYR A 101 15.04 0.86 -0.74
N ASN A 102 15.75 1.16 0.34
CA ASN A 102 15.16 1.31 1.66
C ASN A 102 14.88 2.79 1.91
N GLU A 103 13.63 3.14 2.15
CA GLU A 103 13.21 4.47 2.58
C GLU A 103 12.98 4.51 4.09
N VAL A 104 13.29 5.66 4.72
CA VAL A 104 13.12 5.89 6.16
C VAL A 104 12.11 7.01 6.36
N LEU A 105 10.89 6.64 6.76
CA LEU A 105 9.81 7.59 7.00
C LEU A 105 10.04 8.46 8.25
N PRO A 106 9.30 9.58 8.43
CA PRO A 106 9.52 10.52 9.55
C PRO A 106 9.50 9.87 10.93
N ASN A 107 8.72 8.81 11.13
CA ASN A 107 8.65 8.03 12.36
C ASN A 107 9.74 6.94 12.49
N LYS A 108 10.80 7.01 11.66
CA LYS A 108 11.93 6.06 11.62
C LYS A 108 11.58 4.64 11.14
N ILE A 109 10.39 4.42 10.62
CA ILE A 109 10.05 3.14 9.98
C ILE A 109 10.79 3.02 8.66
N LYS A 110 11.55 1.92 8.52
CA LYS A 110 12.21 1.54 7.27
C LYS A 110 11.33 0.59 6.48
N HIS A 111 11.23 0.80 5.18
CA HIS A 111 10.54 -0.09 4.26
C HIS A 111 11.25 -0.12 2.90
N THR A 112 11.07 -1.22 2.18
CA THR A 112 11.67 -1.37 0.85
C THR A 112 10.70 -0.90 -0.21
N VAL A 113 11.19 -0.09 -1.14
CA VAL A 113 10.47 0.38 -2.32
C VAL A 113 11.22 -0.05 -3.58
N VAL A 114 10.50 -0.19 -4.67
CA VAL A 114 11.08 -0.50 -5.99
C VAL A 114 10.69 0.56 -7.00
N TYR A 115 11.65 0.90 -7.84
CA TYR A 115 11.51 1.82 -8.96
C TYR A 115 11.97 1.14 -10.25
N ASN A 116 11.32 1.47 -11.35
CA ASN A 116 11.83 1.07 -12.65
C ASN A 116 13.20 1.67 -12.89
N THR A 117 14.07 0.95 -13.59
CA THR A 117 15.39 1.48 -13.99
C THR A 117 15.26 2.61 -15.02
N ILE A 118 14.18 2.58 -15.81
CA ILE A 118 13.87 3.56 -16.84
C ILE A 118 12.41 3.97 -16.71
N GLY A 119 12.11 5.26 -16.87
CA GLY A 119 10.75 5.77 -16.94
C GLY A 119 10.07 5.99 -15.58
N SER A 120 10.82 5.98 -14.48
CA SER A 120 10.29 6.38 -13.17
C SER A 120 9.87 7.84 -13.14
N MET A 121 8.84 8.13 -12.35
CA MET A 121 8.40 9.50 -12.10
C MET A 121 9.50 10.30 -11.39
N VAL A 122 10.04 11.31 -12.07
CA VAL A 122 11.11 12.17 -11.53
C VAL A 122 10.51 13.34 -10.72
N ASN A 123 9.44 13.94 -11.20
CA ASN A 123 8.79 15.08 -10.55
C ASN A 123 7.27 14.89 -10.54
N SER A 124 6.63 15.34 -9.48
CA SER A 124 5.17 15.40 -9.34
C SER A 124 4.70 16.80 -8.99
N ASP A 125 3.39 17.02 -9.10
CA ASP A 125 2.75 18.13 -8.42
C ASP A 125 2.94 18.00 -6.90
N THR A 126 2.70 19.12 -6.20
CA THR A 126 2.65 19.12 -4.74
C THR A 126 1.24 18.73 -4.29
N TYR A 127 1.16 17.68 -3.47
CA TYR A 127 -0.09 17.18 -2.91
C TYR A 127 -0.23 17.65 -1.47
N ILE A 128 -1.23 18.47 -1.18
CA ILE A 128 -1.58 18.88 0.19
C ILE A 128 -2.73 18.00 0.66
N VAL A 129 -2.47 17.19 1.70
CA VAL A 129 -3.44 16.20 2.20
C VAL A 129 -4.56 16.93 2.96
N PRO A 130 -5.83 16.84 2.51
CA PRO A 130 -6.93 17.51 3.18
C PRO A 130 -7.19 16.96 4.58
N LYS A 131 -7.90 17.74 5.41
CA LYS A 131 -8.34 17.29 6.72
C LYS A 131 -9.13 15.97 6.62
N ASP A 132 -8.91 15.05 7.56
CA ASP A 132 -9.54 13.73 7.62
C ASP A 132 -9.22 12.81 6.43
N HIS A 133 -8.22 13.13 5.63
CA HIS A 133 -7.75 12.33 4.52
C HIS A 133 -6.31 11.87 4.71
N TYR A 134 -5.93 10.90 3.90
CA TYR A 134 -4.63 10.26 3.89
C TYR A 134 -4.10 10.10 2.48
N PHE A 135 -2.77 10.12 2.36
CA PHE A 135 -2.06 9.92 1.09
C PHE A 135 -1.28 8.61 1.12
N PHE A 136 -1.52 7.77 0.15
CA PHE A 136 -0.98 6.43 0.06
C PHE A 136 -0.11 6.24 -1.16
N LEU A 137 1.03 5.55 -1.00
CA LEU A 137 1.86 5.09 -2.12
C LEU A 137 1.98 3.56 -2.11
N GLY A 138 2.16 3.00 -3.30
CA GLY A 138 2.57 1.61 -3.43
C GLY A 138 4.07 1.45 -3.23
N ASP A 139 4.50 0.33 -2.64
CA ASP A 139 5.92 0.02 -2.47
C ASP A 139 6.60 -0.22 -3.83
N ASN A 140 5.88 -0.72 -4.83
CA ASN A 140 6.30 -0.64 -6.23
C ASN A 140 5.83 0.68 -6.80
N ARG A 141 6.71 1.68 -6.81
CA ARG A 141 6.40 3.07 -7.14
C ARG A 141 5.84 3.26 -8.53
N ASP A 142 6.40 2.63 -9.52
CA ASP A 142 6.02 2.86 -10.92
C ASP A 142 4.92 1.93 -11.41
N CYS A 143 4.72 0.79 -10.76
CA CYS A 143 3.64 -0.15 -11.05
C CYS A 143 2.41 0.02 -10.14
N SER A 144 2.36 1.08 -9.35
CA SER A 144 1.29 1.29 -8.39
C SER A 144 0.29 2.33 -8.87
N ARG A 145 -0.99 1.95 -8.88
CA ARG A 145 -2.10 2.89 -8.91
C ARG A 145 -2.39 3.32 -7.48
N ASP A 146 -2.05 4.56 -7.13
CA ASP A 146 -2.11 5.08 -5.76
C ASP A 146 -2.53 6.56 -5.71
N SER A 147 -2.31 7.24 -4.58
CA SER A 147 -2.83 8.60 -4.36
C SER A 147 -2.28 9.65 -5.32
N ARG A 148 -1.19 9.39 -6.03
CA ARG A 148 -0.69 10.28 -7.10
C ARG A 148 -1.68 10.43 -8.25
N PHE A 149 -2.55 9.45 -8.43
CA PHE A 149 -3.61 9.46 -9.46
C PHE A 149 -4.91 9.99 -8.85
N LEU A 150 -5.06 11.33 -8.80
CA LEU A 150 -6.18 12.00 -8.13
C LEU A 150 -7.56 11.59 -8.68
N SER A 151 -7.66 11.25 -9.95
CA SER A 151 -8.91 10.81 -10.58
C SER A 151 -9.33 9.39 -10.22
N SER A 152 -8.42 8.57 -9.69
CA SER A 152 -8.71 7.16 -9.40
C SER A 152 -8.65 6.81 -7.91
N VAL A 153 -7.56 7.13 -7.24
CA VAL A 153 -7.36 6.90 -5.81
C VAL A 153 -7.39 8.22 -5.04
N GLY A 154 -6.50 9.15 -5.39
CA GLY A 154 -6.40 10.46 -4.76
C GLY A 154 -6.29 10.39 -3.24
N TYR A 155 -6.86 11.37 -2.57
CA TYR A 155 -6.91 11.43 -1.11
C TYR A 155 -7.98 10.50 -0.57
N VAL A 156 -7.61 9.64 0.38
CA VAL A 156 -8.51 8.64 0.97
C VAL A 156 -9.05 9.14 2.30
N HIS A 157 -10.37 9.33 2.37
CA HIS A 157 -11.02 9.76 3.62
C HIS A 157 -10.92 8.67 4.70
N LYS A 158 -10.83 9.06 5.97
CA LYS A 158 -10.72 8.13 7.12
C LYS A 158 -11.81 7.07 7.16
N ASP A 159 -13.04 7.37 6.69
CA ASP A 159 -14.14 6.42 6.69
C ASP A 159 -13.98 5.30 5.65
N ASN A 160 -13.14 5.51 4.63
CA ASN A 160 -12.81 4.51 3.63
C ASN A 160 -11.80 3.46 4.12
N LEU A 161 -11.12 3.70 5.25
CA LEU A 161 -10.18 2.74 5.81
C LEU A 161 -10.91 1.47 6.25
N VAL A 162 -10.46 0.32 5.78
CA VAL A 162 -10.99 -1.01 6.17
C VAL A 162 -10.23 -1.55 7.37
N GLY A 163 -8.89 -1.50 7.33
CA GLY A 163 -8.06 -1.98 8.43
C GLY A 163 -6.57 -2.05 8.09
N LYS A 164 -5.78 -2.44 9.09
CA LYS A 164 -4.32 -2.61 8.96
C LYS A 164 -3.97 -4.01 8.49
N ALA A 165 -3.19 -4.12 7.42
CA ALA A 165 -2.61 -5.39 7.00
C ALA A 165 -1.48 -5.77 7.96
N GLN A 166 -1.53 -6.98 8.52
CA GLN A 166 -0.59 -7.40 9.56
C GLN A 166 0.38 -8.47 9.11
N LEU A 167 -0.13 -9.51 8.45
CA LEU A 167 0.68 -10.64 8.03
C LEU A 167 0.09 -11.35 6.80
N ILE A 168 0.94 -12.10 6.11
CA ILE A 168 0.53 -13.04 5.07
C ILE A 168 0.20 -14.37 5.76
N PHE A 169 -1.06 -14.81 5.74
CA PHE A 169 -1.43 -16.08 6.33
C PHE A 169 -1.45 -17.25 5.34
N PHE A 170 -1.51 -16.94 4.04
CA PHE A 170 -1.47 -17.93 2.97
C PHE A 170 -0.81 -17.33 1.72
N SER A 171 0.01 -18.11 1.02
CA SER A 171 0.69 -17.66 -0.20
C SER A 171 0.79 -18.80 -1.22
N ASN A 172 0.21 -18.58 -2.40
CA ASN A 172 0.24 -19.54 -3.50
C ASN A 172 0.72 -18.85 -4.79
N ASP A 173 1.56 -19.55 -5.55
CA ASP A 173 1.97 -19.11 -6.88
C ASP A 173 0.93 -19.53 -7.90
N THR A 174 0.06 -18.62 -8.29
CA THR A 174 -1.04 -18.89 -9.23
C THR A 174 -0.56 -19.27 -10.64
N SER A 175 0.69 -18.94 -10.99
CA SER A 175 1.28 -19.34 -12.28
C SER A 175 1.61 -20.84 -12.32
N LYS A 176 1.84 -21.47 -11.15
CA LYS A 176 2.23 -22.87 -11.00
C LYS A 176 1.08 -23.80 -10.68
N GLY A 177 -0.10 -23.28 -10.36
CA GLY A 177 -1.27 -24.10 -10.10
C GLY A 177 -2.40 -23.40 -9.35
N SER A 178 -3.60 -23.94 -9.50
CA SER A 178 -4.79 -23.49 -8.78
C SER A 178 -4.76 -23.98 -7.33
N VAL A 179 -5.23 -23.17 -6.39
CA VAL A 179 -5.40 -23.51 -4.96
C VAL A 179 -6.29 -24.75 -4.77
N LEU A 180 -7.20 -25.01 -5.70
CA LEU A 180 -8.12 -26.15 -5.65
C LEU A 180 -7.47 -27.50 -6.00
N LYS A 181 -6.28 -27.49 -6.64
CA LYS A 181 -5.53 -28.70 -6.99
C LYS A 181 -4.53 -29.04 -5.89
N ILE A 182 -5.01 -29.71 -4.82
CA ILE A 182 -4.21 -30.05 -3.64
C ILE A 182 -2.94 -30.84 -3.92
N TRP A 183 -2.93 -31.69 -4.97
CA TRP A 183 -1.74 -32.44 -5.41
C TRP A 183 -0.61 -31.56 -5.99
N ASN A 184 -0.93 -30.31 -6.41
CA ASN A 184 0.07 -29.37 -6.91
C ASN A 184 0.63 -28.41 -5.82
N TRP A 185 0.17 -28.55 -4.57
CA TRP A 185 0.54 -27.63 -3.50
C TRP A 185 2.05 -27.61 -3.22
N LYS A 186 2.75 -28.77 -3.36
CA LYS A 186 4.21 -28.81 -3.18
C LYS A 186 4.96 -27.79 -4.07
N ASN A 187 4.48 -27.55 -5.28
CA ASN A 187 5.14 -26.71 -6.27
C ASN A 187 4.61 -25.27 -6.29
N SER A 188 3.37 -25.05 -5.84
CA SER A 188 2.72 -23.74 -5.90
C SER A 188 2.68 -23.02 -4.55
N PHE A 189 2.82 -23.72 -3.44
CA PHE A 189 2.72 -23.13 -2.11
C PHE A 189 4.04 -22.48 -1.68
N ARG A 190 4.00 -21.21 -1.32
CA ARG A 190 5.18 -20.44 -0.91
C ARG A 190 5.32 -20.40 0.62
N PHE A 191 5.76 -21.53 1.21
CA PHE A 191 5.91 -21.70 2.66
C PHE A 191 6.73 -20.60 3.34
N LYS A 192 7.80 -20.11 2.69
CA LYS A 192 8.67 -19.04 3.22
C LYS A 192 7.95 -17.70 3.44
N ARG A 193 6.75 -17.54 2.87
CA ARG A 193 5.94 -16.32 3.01
C ARG A 193 4.84 -16.43 4.07
N LEU A 194 4.61 -17.64 4.60
CA LEU A 194 3.62 -17.85 5.66
C LEU A 194 3.99 -17.09 6.93
N PHE A 195 2.98 -16.46 7.56
CA PHE A 195 3.10 -15.67 8.77
C PHE A 195 4.14 -14.54 8.71
N LYS A 196 4.59 -14.20 7.49
CA LYS A 196 5.46 -13.05 7.30
C LYS A 196 4.71 -11.78 7.69
N LYS A 197 5.22 -11.07 8.70
CA LYS A 197 4.68 -9.77 9.10
C LYS A 197 4.88 -8.77 7.98
N LEU A 198 3.84 -7.98 7.72
CA LEU A 198 3.88 -6.86 6.79
C LEU A 198 4.29 -5.62 7.60
N ARG A 199 5.42 -5.04 7.24
CA ARG A 199 5.99 -3.84 7.88
C ARG A 199 6.23 -2.78 6.81
#